data_8ba41c86ccdbec39148bf76cd4c673b9
#
_entry.id   8ba41c86ccdbec39148bf76cd4c673b9
#
_cell.length_a   1.000
_cell.length_b   1.000
_cell.length_c   1.000
_cell.angle_alpha   90.00
_cell.angle_beta   90.00
_cell.angle_gamma   90.00
#
_symmetry.space_group_name_H-M   'P 1'
#
loop_
_entity.id
_entity.type
_entity.pdbx_description
1 polymer ?
#
loop_
_entity_poly.entity_id
_entity_poly.type
_entity_poly.pdbx_seq_one_letter_code
_entity_poly.pdbx_strand_id
1 'polypeptide(L)'
;MNGEDFLVGQAPVVRVEAYSGKAGSYKLTPYSAQDFGRNYVITYVSGLLTVSKAALSIVADNKETVYGKDLEDLTYTATGFVNGESLKNLGFAPRISSTVTRTSDAGTYPITFADNYTSDNYEVAYTDGKYILVPASQKISWSPETTIDVDGGDVLLTASASSKLPVSFNSSNDAVAYVNQIGDNWWLTPVTSGIVTVTAMQHGNKNYFGAEPVAVTIMVDDDYLSVGNENLVVADQIDVYPRMFTHNVTVAAPSEIKQVELLSVNGILQKVIRKPGSVIDLSSFGSGIYLLNVTLEDGTFKSVKIIKK
;
A
#
# COMPACT_ATOMS: atom_id res chain seq x y z
N MET A 1 -78.72 -11.52 -25.60
CA MET A 1 -78.59 -12.53 -24.54
C MET A 1 -79.06 -11.85 -23.27
N ASN A 2 -80.11 -12.39 -22.63
CA ASN A 2 -80.72 -11.72 -21.43
C ASN A 2 -79.98 -12.07 -20.09
N GLY A 3 -78.70 -12.18 -20.08
CA GLY A 3 -77.93 -12.39 -18.86
C GLY A 3 -78.13 -13.74 -18.14
N GLU A 4 -78.53 -14.74 -18.85
CA GLU A 4 -78.69 -16.08 -18.26
C GLU A 4 -77.32 -16.76 -18.16
N ASP A 5 -76.99 -17.32 -16.99
CA ASP A 5 -75.78 -18.09 -16.75
C ASP A 5 -75.93 -19.50 -17.43
N PHE A 6 -74.78 -20.03 -17.84
CA PHE A 6 -74.79 -21.44 -18.35
C PHE A 6 -75.20 -22.42 -17.22
N LEU A 7 -76.10 -23.33 -17.52
CA LEU A 7 -76.37 -24.44 -16.61
C LEU A 7 -75.19 -25.38 -16.52
N VAL A 8 -75.11 -26.13 -15.43
CA VAL A 8 -73.97 -27.06 -15.20
C VAL A 8 -73.87 -28.03 -16.39
N GLY A 9 -72.65 -28.07 -16.98
CA GLY A 9 -72.36 -28.89 -18.17
C GLY A 9 -72.67 -28.25 -19.55
N GLN A 10 -73.23 -27.02 -19.57
CA GLN A 10 -73.47 -26.25 -20.81
C GLN A 10 -72.41 -25.27 -21.23
N ALA A 11 -71.55 -24.88 -20.25
CA ALA A 11 -70.49 -23.90 -20.47
C ALA A 11 -69.49 -24.48 -21.52
N PRO A 12 -68.98 -23.62 -22.43
CA PRO A 12 -67.91 -24.06 -23.37
C PRO A 12 -66.63 -24.34 -22.60
N VAL A 13 -65.91 -25.34 -23.12
CA VAL A 13 -64.50 -25.61 -22.70
C VAL A 13 -63.60 -24.87 -23.67
N VAL A 14 -62.53 -24.29 -23.15
CA VAL A 14 -61.52 -23.61 -23.97
C VAL A 14 -60.23 -24.43 -23.93
N ARG A 15 -59.63 -24.67 -25.09
CA ARG A 15 -58.30 -25.24 -25.20
C ARG A 15 -57.35 -24.26 -25.87
N VAL A 16 -56.08 -24.33 -25.49
CA VAL A 16 -54.99 -23.63 -26.15
C VAL A 16 -54.48 -24.51 -27.28
N GLU A 17 -54.57 -24.04 -28.51
CA GLU A 17 -54.10 -24.81 -29.66
C GLU A 17 -52.57 -24.69 -29.78
N ALA A 18 -51.91 -25.85 -30.01
CA ALA A 18 -50.46 -25.95 -30.22
C ALA A 18 -49.59 -25.31 -29.12
N TYR A 19 -50.08 -25.22 -27.87
CA TYR A 19 -49.28 -24.68 -26.76
C TYR A 19 -48.07 -25.56 -26.49
N SER A 20 -46.88 -24.97 -26.69
CA SER A 20 -45.60 -25.67 -26.58
C SER A 20 -44.86 -25.38 -25.25
N GLY A 21 -45.44 -24.58 -24.38
CA GLY A 21 -44.78 -24.09 -23.15
C GLY A 21 -43.76 -22.94 -23.37
N LYS A 22 -43.70 -22.44 -24.62
CA LYS A 22 -42.77 -21.36 -25.00
C LYS A 22 -43.48 -20.01 -25.05
N ALA A 23 -42.71 -18.93 -25.08
CA ALA A 23 -43.23 -17.61 -25.37
C ALA A 23 -43.75 -17.55 -26.79
N GLY A 24 -44.86 -16.87 -27.00
CA GLY A 24 -45.54 -16.80 -28.29
C GLY A 24 -47.02 -16.47 -28.14
N SER A 25 -47.74 -16.52 -29.29
CA SER A 25 -49.19 -16.29 -29.35
C SER A 25 -49.90 -17.58 -29.75
N TYR A 26 -50.83 -17.98 -28.93
CA TYR A 26 -51.57 -19.24 -29.08
C TYR A 26 -53.05 -18.97 -29.19
N LYS A 27 -53.71 -19.60 -30.15
CA LYS A 27 -55.14 -19.46 -30.35
C LYS A 27 -55.89 -20.17 -29.24
N LEU A 28 -56.86 -19.48 -28.65
CA LEU A 28 -57.82 -20.04 -27.70
C LEU A 28 -59.08 -20.41 -28.45
N THR A 29 -59.36 -21.72 -28.54
CA THR A 29 -60.53 -22.18 -29.26
C THR A 29 -61.53 -22.73 -28.26
N PRO A 30 -62.71 -22.07 -28.12
CA PRO A 30 -63.80 -22.60 -27.36
C PRO A 30 -64.49 -23.76 -28.14
N TYR A 31 -64.92 -24.75 -27.39
CA TYR A 31 -65.59 -25.94 -27.97
C TYR A 31 -66.54 -26.55 -26.97
N SER A 32 -67.36 -27.50 -27.40
CA SER A 32 -68.25 -28.33 -26.55
C SER A 32 -69.29 -27.58 -25.71
N ALA A 33 -69.70 -26.38 -26.16
CA ALA A 33 -70.88 -25.78 -25.57
C ALA A 33 -72.11 -26.64 -26.00
N GLN A 34 -72.97 -26.91 -25.07
CA GLN A 34 -74.17 -27.77 -25.32
C GLN A 34 -75.46 -26.96 -25.12
N ASP A 35 -76.35 -27.09 -26.09
CA ASP A 35 -77.74 -26.61 -26.01
C ASP A 35 -78.73 -27.78 -25.99
N PHE A 36 -79.04 -28.25 -24.79
CA PHE A 36 -79.94 -29.37 -24.60
C PHE A 36 -81.40 -29.07 -25.01
N GLY A 37 -81.80 -27.79 -25.02
CA GLY A 37 -83.10 -27.33 -25.40
C GLY A 37 -83.19 -27.01 -26.90
N ARG A 38 -82.10 -26.99 -27.65
CA ARG A 38 -82.00 -26.53 -29.05
C ARG A 38 -82.60 -25.17 -29.35
N ASN A 39 -82.47 -24.27 -28.32
CA ASN A 39 -83.07 -22.94 -28.40
C ASN A 39 -82.05 -21.88 -28.83
N TYR A 40 -80.75 -22.24 -28.94
CA TYR A 40 -79.67 -21.32 -29.24
C TYR A 40 -78.88 -21.77 -30.50
N VAL A 41 -78.41 -20.79 -31.28
CA VAL A 41 -77.36 -20.92 -32.25
C VAL A 41 -76.01 -20.54 -31.61
N ILE A 42 -75.21 -21.57 -31.38
CA ILE A 42 -73.89 -21.35 -30.69
C ILE A 42 -72.85 -20.94 -31.71
N THR A 43 -72.29 -19.75 -31.54
CA THR A 43 -71.19 -19.27 -32.37
C THR A 43 -69.95 -19.19 -31.49
N TYR A 44 -68.84 -19.82 -31.89
CA TYR A 44 -67.58 -19.77 -31.19
C TYR A 44 -66.71 -18.67 -31.73
N VAL A 45 -66.23 -17.77 -30.83
CA VAL A 45 -65.29 -16.74 -31.18
C VAL A 45 -63.96 -17.09 -30.51
N SER A 46 -62.93 -17.27 -31.32
CA SER A 46 -61.59 -17.58 -30.81
C SER A 46 -60.93 -16.35 -30.16
N GLY A 47 -60.22 -16.60 -29.09
CA GLY A 47 -59.35 -15.62 -28.43
C GLY A 47 -57.86 -15.87 -28.70
N LEU A 48 -57.01 -15.10 -28.08
CA LEU A 48 -55.56 -15.17 -28.17
C LEU A 48 -54.96 -15.23 -26.75
N LEU A 49 -54.09 -16.19 -26.51
CA LEU A 49 -53.17 -16.22 -25.36
C LEU A 49 -51.80 -15.74 -25.80
N THR A 50 -51.30 -14.67 -25.22
CA THR A 50 -49.95 -14.19 -25.43
C THR A 50 -49.08 -14.55 -24.21
N VAL A 51 -48.00 -15.29 -24.45
CA VAL A 51 -46.98 -15.61 -23.44
C VAL A 51 -45.75 -14.80 -23.79
N SER A 52 -45.41 -13.84 -22.92
CA SER A 52 -44.23 -12.97 -23.10
C SER A 52 -42.94 -13.71 -22.71
N LYS A 53 -41.83 -13.32 -23.33
CA LYS A 53 -40.50 -13.76 -22.88
C LYS A 53 -40.21 -13.28 -21.45
N ALA A 54 -39.53 -14.11 -20.66
CA ALA A 54 -39.04 -13.73 -19.37
C ALA A 54 -37.72 -12.94 -19.53
N ALA A 55 -37.50 -11.95 -18.66
CA ALA A 55 -36.25 -11.21 -18.65
C ALA A 55 -35.15 -12.05 -18.00
N LEU A 56 -34.02 -12.24 -18.71
CA LEU A 56 -32.80 -12.91 -18.21
C LEU A 56 -31.66 -11.90 -18.21
N SER A 57 -31.10 -11.63 -17.04
CA SER A 57 -29.94 -10.74 -16.88
C SER A 57 -28.68 -11.56 -16.65
N ILE A 58 -27.63 -11.27 -17.44
CA ILE A 58 -26.29 -11.88 -17.31
C ILE A 58 -25.30 -10.74 -17.07
N VAL A 59 -24.68 -10.72 -15.89
CA VAL A 59 -23.81 -9.64 -15.42
C VAL A 59 -22.41 -10.19 -15.20
N ALA A 60 -21.40 -9.61 -15.82
CA ALA A 60 -19.99 -9.93 -15.52
C ALA A 60 -19.63 -9.40 -14.13
N ASP A 61 -19.05 -10.26 -13.30
CA ASP A 61 -18.65 -9.87 -11.95
C ASP A 61 -17.41 -8.98 -11.99
N ASN A 62 -17.42 -7.90 -11.20
CA ASN A 62 -16.23 -7.06 -11.05
C ASN A 62 -15.13 -7.81 -10.32
N LYS A 63 -13.88 -7.54 -10.73
CA LYS A 63 -12.67 -8.11 -10.13
C LYS A 63 -11.72 -7.00 -9.71
N GLU A 64 -10.95 -7.25 -8.65
CA GLU A 64 -9.92 -6.34 -8.19
C GLU A 64 -8.67 -7.12 -7.77
N THR A 65 -7.51 -6.69 -8.22
CA THR A 65 -6.22 -7.31 -7.90
C THR A 65 -5.15 -6.23 -7.77
N VAL A 66 -4.16 -6.47 -6.93
CA VAL A 66 -3.01 -5.57 -6.77
C VAL A 66 -2.01 -5.82 -7.89
N TYR A 67 -1.44 -4.74 -8.45
CA TYR A 67 -0.37 -4.81 -9.45
C TYR A 67 0.73 -5.79 -9.06
N GLY A 68 1.15 -6.63 -10.01
CA GLY A 68 2.18 -7.64 -9.82
C GLY A 68 1.72 -8.94 -9.13
N LYS A 69 0.43 -9.06 -8.80
CA LYS A 69 -0.19 -10.30 -8.32
C LYS A 69 -0.83 -11.07 -9.47
N ASP A 70 -1.15 -12.35 -9.23
CA ASP A 70 -1.88 -13.16 -10.18
C ASP A 70 -3.29 -12.63 -10.37
N LEU A 71 -3.77 -12.68 -11.62
CA LEU A 71 -5.13 -12.25 -11.93
C LEU A 71 -6.14 -13.30 -11.47
N GLU A 72 -7.27 -12.80 -10.98
CA GLU A 72 -8.41 -13.66 -10.66
C GLU A 72 -9.14 -14.13 -11.94
N ASP A 73 -9.75 -15.30 -11.87
CA ASP A 73 -10.60 -15.81 -12.93
C ASP A 73 -11.83 -14.92 -13.12
N LEU A 74 -12.18 -14.70 -14.38
CA LEU A 74 -13.39 -13.96 -14.71
C LEU A 74 -14.62 -14.83 -14.46
N THR A 75 -15.64 -14.23 -13.84
CA THR A 75 -16.91 -14.87 -13.51
C THR A 75 -18.09 -13.99 -13.89
N TYR A 76 -19.26 -14.57 -13.96
CA TYR A 76 -20.51 -13.85 -14.20
C TYR A 76 -21.64 -14.45 -13.39
N THR A 77 -22.66 -13.64 -13.16
CA THR A 77 -23.90 -14.03 -12.48
C THR A 77 -25.08 -13.92 -13.44
N ALA A 78 -25.93 -14.94 -13.47
CA ALA A 78 -27.14 -14.93 -14.29
C ALA A 78 -28.39 -15.06 -13.41
N THR A 79 -29.39 -14.18 -13.63
CA THR A 79 -30.62 -14.09 -12.86
C THR A 79 -31.84 -13.89 -13.76
N GLY A 80 -33.02 -14.28 -13.28
CA GLY A 80 -34.26 -14.12 -14.01
C GLY A 80 -34.78 -15.43 -14.64
N PHE A 81 -34.18 -16.58 -14.26
CA PHE A 81 -34.69 -17.88 -14.69
C PHE A 81 -36.09 -18.16 -14.16
N VAL A 82 -36.93 -18.74 -14.99
CA VAL A 82 -38.24 -19.25 -14.63
C VAL A 82 -38.25 -20.78 -14.69
N ASN A 83 -39.28 -21.42 -14.12
CA ASN A 83 -39.49 -22.88 -14.15
C ASN A 83 -38.29 -23.72 -13.63
N GLY A 84 -37.40 -23.16 -12.78
CA GLY A 84 -36.21 -23.85 -12.28
C GLY A 84 -35.13 -24.09 -13.35
N GLU A 85 -35.13 -23.31 -14.42
CA GLU A 85 -34.11 -23.37 -15.47
C GLU A 85 -32.80 -22.73 -15.03
N SER A 86 -31.75 -22.99 -15.79
CA SER A 86 -30.40 -22.44 -15.61
C SER A 86 -29.70 -22.32 -16.98
N LEU A 87 -28.58 -21.62 -17.06
CA LEU A 87 -27.78 -21.55 -18.28
C LEU A 87 -27.43 -22.93 -18.83
N LYS A 88 -27.14 -23.89 -17.93
CA LYS A 88 -26.85 -25.29 -18.32
C LYS A 88 -28.04 -25.95 -19.02
N ASN A 89 -29.26 -25.76 -18.49
CA ASN A 89 -30.47 -26.31 -19.11
C ASN A 89 -30.75 -25.68 -20.49
N LEU A 90 -30.40 -24.42 -20.64
CA LEU A 90 -30.52 -23.66 -21.89
C LEU A 90 -29.40 -24.01 -22.89
N GLY A 91 -28.42 -24.83 -22.50
CA GLY A 91 -27.27 -25.21 -23.35
C GLY A 91 -26.35 -24.03 -23.66
N PHE A 92 -26.30 -23.03 -22.80
CA PHE A 92 -25.52 -21.81 -23.01
C PHE A 92 -24.47 -21.61 -21.94
N ALA A 93 -23.25 -21.28 -22.36
CA ALA A 93 -22.13 -20.91 -21.50
C ALA A 93 -21.51 -19.58 -22.01
N PRO A 94 -21.89 -18.43 -21.42
CA PRO A 94 -21.35 -17.14 -21.82
C PRO A 94 -19.82 -17.11 -21.77
N ARG A 95 -19.19 -16.62 -22.84
CA ARG A 95 -17.76 -16.39 -22.87
C ARG A 95 -17.47 -14.93 -22.51
N ILE A 96 -16.65 -14.73 -21.47
CA ILE A 96 -16.22 -13.43 -21.00
C ILE A 96 -14.72 -13.27 -21.20
N SER A 97 -14.28 -12.04 -21.44
CA SER A 97 -12.87 -11.70 -21.63
C SER A 97 -12.57 -10.32 -21.11
N SER A 98 -11.30 -10.06 -20.82
CA SER A 98 -10.77 -8.74 -20.52
C SER A 98 -9.43 -8.55 -21.22
N THR A 99 -9.06 -7.32 -21.47
CA THR A 99 -7.74 -6.96 -22.02
C THR A 99 -6.65 -6.91 -20.97
N VAL A 100 -7.00 -7.04 -19.67
CA VAL A 100 -6.02 -7.04 -18.59
C VAL A 100 -5.10 -8.25 -18.69
N THR A 101 -3.82 -8.04 -18.44
CA THR A 101 -2.76 -9.05 -18.38
C THR A 101 -1.92 -8.85 -17.11
N ARG A 102 -1.09 -9.83 -16.77
CA ARG A 102 -0.14 -9.71 -15.62
C ARG A 102 0.84 -8.55 -15.74
N THR A 103 1.06 -8.04 -16.95
CA THR A 103 1.98 -6.93 -17.23
C THR A 103 1.26 -5.62 -17.50
N SER A 104 -0.06 -5.62 -17.41
CA SER A 104 -0.84 -4.39 -17.54
C SER A 104 -0.56 -3.44 -16.38
N ASP A 105 -0.59 -2.14 -16.66
CA ASP A 105 -0.46 -1.12 -15.62
C ASP A 105 -1.68 -1.09 -14.70
N ALA A 106 -1.52 -0.54 -13.51
CA ALA A 106 -2.65 -0.29 -12.62
C ALA A 106 -3.67 0.63 -13.32
N GLY A 107 -4.95 0.27 -13.18
CA GLY A 107 -6.04 0.94 -13.90
C GLY A 107 -7.29 0.08 -13.96
N THR A 108 -8.28 0.54 -14.74
CA THR A 108 -9.55 -0.15 -14.93
C THR A 108 -9.66 -0.69 -16.35
N TYR A 109 -9.98 -1.97 -16.47
CA TYR A 109 -10.12 -2.70 -17.71
C TYR A 109 -11.55 -3.24 -17.83
N PRO A 110 -12.18 -3.23 -19.00
CA PRO A 110 -13.51 -3.80 -19.17
C PRO A 110 -13.45 -5.33 -19.09
N ILE A 111 -14.52 -5.93 -18.54
CA ILE A 111 -14.84 -7.35 -18.67
C ILE A 111 -16.07 -7.43 -19.55
N THR A 112 -15.93 -7.97 -20.76
CA THR A 112 -16.97 -7.96 -21.78
C THR A 112 -17.41 -9.37 -22.17
N PHE A 113 -18.63 -9.49 -22.66
CA PHE A 113 -19.15 -10.72 -23.24
C PHE A 113 -18.79 -10.80 -24.72
N ALA A 114 -18.32 -11.97 -25.15
CA ALA A 114 -18.00 -12.23 -26.56
C ALA A 114 -19.20 -12.73 -27.38
N ASP A 115 -20.20 -13.24 -26.70
CA ASP A 115 -21.35 -13.92 -27.33
C ASP A 115 -22.67 -13.19 -27.01
N ASN A 116 -23.58 -13.21 -28.00
CA ASN A 116 -24.96 -12.81 -27.81
C ASN A 116 -25.84 -14.07 -27.93
N TYR A 117 -26.38 -14.54 -26.82
CA TYR A 117 -27.30 -15.64 -26.78
C TYR A 117 -28.71 -15.15 -27.09
N THR A 118 -29.39 -15.86 -27.96
CA THR A 118 -30.80 -15.62 -28.27
C THR A 118 -31.65 -16.79 -27.78
N SER A 119 -32.82 -16.50 -27.24
CA SER A 119 -33.74 -17.51 -26.72
C SER A 119 -35.15 -17.25 -27.19
N ASP A 120 -35.87 -18.33 -27.39
CA ASP A 120 -37.30 -18.25 -27.69
C ASP A 120 -38.09 -17.76 -26.47
N ASN A 121 -37.65 -18.13 -25.25
CA ASN A 121 -38.37 -17.91 -24.01
C ASN A 121 -37.86 -16.74 -23.16
N TYR A 122 -36.63 -16.26 -23.46
CA TYR A 122 -36.01 -15.19 -22.68
C TYR A 122 -35.66 -13.98 -23.55
N GLU A 123 -35.83 -12.82 -22.98
CA GLU A 123 -35.19 -11.58 -23.42
C GLU A 123 -33.90 -11.40 -22.60
N VAL A 124 -32.74 -11.55 -23.26
CA VAL A 124 -31.44 -11.63 -22.60
C VAL A 124 -30.76 -10.27 -22.64
N ALA A 125 -30.43 -9.77 -21.46
CA ALA A 125 -29.64 -8.54 -21.28
C ALA A 125 -28.26 -8.85 -20.69
N TYR A 126 -27.21 -8.27 -21.27
CA TYR A 126 -25.83 -8.37 -20.81
C TYR A 126 -25.40 -7.07 -20.14
N THR A 127 -24.67 -7.20 -19.05
CA THR A 127 -24.01 -6.06 -18.40
C THR A 127 -22.53 -6.38 -18.22
N ASP A 128 -21.68 -5.54 -18.78
CA ASP A 128 -20.25 -5.65 -18.67
C ASP A 128 -19.77 -5.36 -17.24
N GLY A 129 -18.67 -5.97 -16.84
CA GLY A 129 -17.98 -5.74 -15.58
C GLY A 129 -16.71 -4.94 -15.75
N LYS A 130 -15.99 -4.79 -14.63
CA LYS A 130 -14.71 -4.09 -14.57
C LYS A 130 -13.67 -4.94 -13.84
N TYR A 131 -12.48 -5.00 -14.40
CA TYR A 131 -11.29 -5.51 -13.74
C TYR A 131 -10.44 -4.33 -13.29
N ILE A 132 -10.24 -4.18 -11.99
CA ILE A 132 -9.47 -3.08 -11.41
C ILE A 132 -8.11 -3.63 -10.97
N LEU A 133 -7.02 -3.10 -11.54
CA LEU A 133 -5.68 -3.28 -11.01
C LEU A 133 -5.33 -2.08 -10.15
N VAL A 134 -5.24 -2.29 -8.83
CA VAL A 134 -4.83 -1.24 -7.90
C VAL A 134 -3.30 -1.18 -7.79
N PRO A 135 -2.71 0.01 -7.60
CA PRO A 135 -1.28 0.12 -7.39
C PRO A 135 -0.80 -0.70 -6.20
N ALA A 136 0.40 -1.27 -6.27
CA ALA A 136 1.00 -2.00 -5.17
C ALA A 136 1.62 -1.05 -4.15
N SER A 137 1.59 -1.41 -2.88
CA SER A 137 2.35 -0.74 -1.83
C SER A 137 3.84 -1.06 -1.94
N GLN A 138 4.69 -0.14 -1.51
CA GLN A 138 6.14 -0.29 -1.49
C GLN A 138 6.74 0.25 -0.20
N LYS A 139 8.00 -0.10 0.05
CA LYS A 139 8.77 0.32 1.22
C LYS A 139 10.15 0.78 0.79
N ILE A 140 10.69 1.76 1.51
CA ILE A 140 12.09 2.18 1.40
C ILE A 140 12.91 1.42 2.44
N SER A 141 14.06 0.91 2.01
CA SER A 141 15.13 0.40 2.87
C SER A 141 16.30 1.36 2.81
N TRP A 142 16.62 1.96 3.95
CA TRP A 142 17.71 2.91 4.09
C TRP A 142 18.25 2.89 5.52
N SER A 143 19.56 2.75 5.64
CA SER A 143 20.27 2.73 6.92
C SER A 143 21.65 3.36 6.70
N PRO A 144 21.73 4.71 6.71
CA PRO A 144 22.99 5.41 6.55
C PRO A 144 23.80 5.39 7.84
N GLU A 145 25.04 5.87 7.76
CA GLU A 145 25.79 6.30 8.93
C GLU A 145 25.09 7.48 9.59
N THR A 146 25.09 7.49 10.93
CA THR A 146 24.42 8.51 11.73
C THR A 146 25.37 9.58 12.26
N THR A 147 26.68 9.44 12.00
CA THR A 147 27.71 10.43 12.29
C THR A 147 28.64 10.51 11.09
N ILE A 148 28.88 11.71 10.59
CA ILE A 148 29.80 11.99 9.47
C ILE A 148 30.72 13.16 9.86
N ASP A 149 31.90 13.20 9.24
CA ASP A 149 32.89 14.26 9.43
C ASP A 149 32.60 15.45 8.52
N VAL A 150 32.69 16.67 9.05
CA VAL A 150 32.53 17.90 8.26
C VAL A 150 33.55 18.01 7.14
N ASP A 151 34.79 17.56 7.39
CA ASP A 151 35.90 17.57 6.43
C ASP A 151 36.06 16.22 5.68
N GLY A 152 35.18 15.24 5.97
CA GLY A 152 35.22 13.90 5.41
C GLY A 152 34.80 13.80 3.93
N GLY A 153 34.33 14.91 3.35
CA GLY A 153 33.86 14.97 1.96
C GLY A 153 32.44 14.47 1.78
N ASP A 154 32.01 14.37 0.52
CA ASP A 154 30.64 13.98 0.16
C ASP A 154 30.35 12.52 0.52
N VAL A 155 29.21 12.26 1.14
CA VAL A 155 28.74 10.92 1.52
C VAL A 155 27.70 10.45 0.53
N LEU A 156 27.93 9.29 -0.09
CA LEU A 156 26.98 8.68 -1.02
C LEU A 156 25.76 8.16 -0.26
N LEU A 157 24.58 8.66 -0.61
CA LEU A 157 23.30 8.20 -0.07
C LEU A 157 22.74 7.03 -0.89
N THR A 158 22.70 5.86 -0.26
CA THR A 158 22.19 4.64 -0.91
C THR A 158 20.94 4.13 -0.20
N ALA A 159 19.81 4.25 -0.87
CA ALA A 159 18.55 3.67 -0.42
C ALA A 159 17.92 2.87 -1.56
N SER A 160 17.07 1.93 -1.23
CA SER A 160 16.33 1.15 -2.22
C SER A 160 14.85 1.10 -1.90
N ALA A 161 14.03 1.18 -2.94
CA ALA A 161 12.61 0.90 -2.86
C ALA A 161 12.33 -0.56 -3.26
N SER A 162 11.38 -1.21 -2.60
CA SER A 162 10.96 -2.58 -2.94
C SER A 162 10.42 -2.70 -4.37
N SER A 163 9.93 -1.60 -4.93
CA SER A 163 9.50 -1.46 -6.33
C SER A 163 10.65 -1.33 -7.34
N LYS A 164 11.88 -1.09 -6.88
CA LYS A 164 13.05 -0.69 -7.67
C LYS A 164 12.93 0.69 -8.34
N LEU A 165 11.94 1.49 -7.95
CA LEU A 165 11.85 2.88 -8.39
C LEU A 165 12.93 3.72 -7.70
N PRO A 166 13.44 4.78 -8.35
CA PRO A 166 14.49 5.62 -7.79
C PRO A 166 14.01 6.34 -6.52
N VAL A 167 14.88 6.37 -5.51
CA VAL A 167 14.65 7.08 -4.26
C VAL A 167 15.30 8.46 -4.34
N SER A 168 14.63 9.47 -3.83
CA SER A 168 15.14 10.83 -3.68
C SER A 168 15.38 11.16 -2.21
N PHE A 169 16.20 12.18 -1.96
CA PHE A 169 16.54 12.60 -0.61
C PHE A 169 16.31 14.10 -0.42
N ASN A 170 16.06 14.48 0.82
CA ASN A 170 15.94 15.87 1.23
C ASN A 170 16.64 16.08 2.59
N SER A 171 17.31 17.20 2.75
CA SER A 171 17.89 17.65 4.00
C SER A 171 16.94 18.59 4.74
N SER A 172 16.89 18.51 6.05
CA SER A 172 16.13 19.45 6.88
C SER A 172 16.85 20.76 7.14
N ASN A 173 18.18 20.81 6.92
CA ASN A 173 19.00 22.00 7.17
C ASN A 173 20.25 22.00 6.27
N ASP A 174 20.15 22.67 5.14
CA ASP A 174 21.24 22.78 4.16
C ASP A 174 22.45 23.56 4.66
N ALA A 175 22.31 24.35 5.74
CA ALA A 175 23.43 25.01 6.36
C ALA A 175 24.34 24.06 7.17
N VAL A 176 23.80 22.90 7.60
CA VAL A 176 24.57 21.84 8.27
C VAL A 176 25.08 20.84 7.26
N ALA A 177 24.19 20.31 6.43
CA ALA A 177 24.53 19.45 5.29
C ALA A 177 23.42 19.50 4.26
N TYR A 178 23.77 19.62 2.99
CA TYR A 178 22.80 19.63 1.90
C TYR A 178 22.90 18.36 1.05
N VAL A 179 21.79 18.00 0.40
CA VAL A 179 21.76 16.89 -0.53
C VAL A 179 21.78 17.40 -1.97
N ASN A 180 22.55 16.74 -2.83
CA ASN A 180 22.57 17.01 -4.26
C ASN A 180 22.56 15.71 -5.06
N GLN A 181 22.09 15.79 -6.31
CA GLN A 181 22.08 14.68 -7.22
C GLN A 181 23.10 14.90 -8.33
N ILE A 182 24.00 13.93 -8.52
CA ILE A 182 24.99 13.94 -9.58
C ILE A 182 24.80 12.63 -10.39
N GLY A 183 24.28 12.76 -11.59
CA GLY A 183 23.83 11.60 -12.39
C GLY A 183 22.69 10.88 -11.68
N ASP A 184 22.83 9.58 -11.47
CA ASP A 184 21.85 8.75 -10.77
C ASP A 184 22.10 8.65 -9.26
N ASN A 185 23.19 9.25 -8.78
CA ASN A 185 23.60 9.17 -7.38
C ASN A 185 23.21 10.41 -6.59
N TRP A 186 22.84 10.20 -5.33
CA TRP A 186 22.59 11.24 -4.35
C TRP A 186 23.73 11.34 -3.36
N TRP A 187 24.12 12.55 -3.05
CA TRP A 187 25.21 12.86 -2.15
C TRP A 187 24.76 13.79 -1.04
N LEU A 188 25.24 13.54 0.16
CA LEU A 188 25.12 14.45 1.29
C LEU A 188 26.46 15.14 1.46
N THR A 189 26.46 16.46 1.28
CA THR A 189 27.66 17.31 1.44
C THR A 189 27.59 17.98 2.78
N PRO A 190 28.48 17.67 3.74
CA PRO A 190 28.56 18.37 5.01
C PRO A 190 29.09 19.79 4.78
N VAL A 191 28.61 20.75 5.60
CA VAL A 191 28.96 22.19 5.51
C VAL A 191 29.51 22.70 6.82
N THR A 192 28.88 22.35 7.93
CA THR A 192 29.29 22.73 9.28
C THR A 192 28.82 21.68 10.27
N SER A 193 29.49 21.64 11.43
CA SER A 193 29.08 20.76 12.52
C SER A 193 27.65 21.07 13.00
N GLY A 194 26.91 20.03 13.33
CA GLY A 194 25.52 20.15 13.77
C GLY A 194 24.70 18.89 13.54
N ILE A 195 23.39 19.02 13.70
CA ILE A 195 22.44 17.91 13.51
C ILE A 195 21.54 18.23 12.33
N VAL A 196 21.40 17.27 11.43
CA VAL A 196 20.52 17.35 10.27
C VAL A 196 19.66 16.07 10.17
N THR A 197 18.42 16.21 9.75
CA THR A 197 17.59 15.06 9.40
C THR A 197 17.56 14.92 7.88
N VAL A 198 18.04 13.80 7.38
CA VAL A 198 17.94 13.46 5.96
C VAL A 198 16.76 12.50 5.78
N THR A 199 15.92 12.79 4.79
CA THR A 199 14.72 12.01 4.52
C THR A 199 14.81 11.38 3.14
N ALA A 200 14.70 10.05 3.08
CA ALA A 200 14.57 9.29 1.85
C ALA A 200 13.10 9.18 1.44
N MET A 201 12.78 9.49 0.19
CA MET A 201 11.41 9.56 -0.34
C MET A 201 11.28 8.81 -1.66
N GLN A 202 10.11 8.21 -1.87
CA GLN A 202 9.72 7.61 -3.14
C GLN A 202 8.23 7.86 -3.38
N HIS A 203 7.91 8.65 -4.40
CA HIS A 203 6.55 9.18 -4.62
C HIS A 203 5.60 8.20 -5.33
N GLY A 204 6.10 7.03 -5.75
CA GLY A 204 5.33 6.07 -6.54
C GLY A 204 5.24 6.43 -8.02
N ASN A 205 4.40 5.70 -8.69
CA ASN A 205 4.00 5.92 -10.07
C ASN A 205 2.60 5.32 -10.28
N LYS A 206 2.15 5.14 -11.52
CA LYS A 206 0.83 4.54 -11.77
C LYS A 206 0.68 3.13 -11.20
N ASN A 207 1.78 2.36 -11.03
CA ASN A 207 1.78 0.97 -10.59
C ASN A 207 2.10 0.77 -9.10
N TYR A 208 2.62 1.79 -8.46
CA TYR A 208 3.01 1.76 -7.05
C TYR A 208 2.55 3.02 -6.33
N PHE A 209 1.96 2.87 -5.17
CA PHE A 209 1.75 3.99 -4.25
C PHE A 209 3.08 4.56 -3.79
N GLY A 210 3.10 5.83 -3.36
CA GLY A 210 4.25 6.38 -2.67
C GLY A 210 4.61 5.55 -1.43
N ALA A 211 5.91 5.42 -1.15
CA ALA A 211 6.37 4.79 0.07
C ALA A 211 6.28 5.76 1.26
N GLU A 212 6.08 5.23 2.46
CA GLU A 212 6.30 6.01 3.67
C GLU A 212 7.77 6.50 3.69
N PRO A 213 8.01 7.80 3.87
CA PRO A 213 9.36 8.35 3.93
C PRO A 213 10.16 7.78 5.10
N VAL A 214 11.46 7.59 4.90
CA VAL A 214 12.39 7.17 5.96
C VAL A 214 13.29 8.34 6.31
N ALA A 215 13.15 8.86 7.53
CA ALA A 215 13.95 9.96 8.04
C ALA A 215 15.01 9.43 9.02
N VAL A 216 16.24 9.86 8.85
CA VAL A 216 17.37 9.54 9.74
C VAL A 216 18.06 10.83 10.17
N THR A 217 18.29 10.95 11.46
CA THR A 217 19.06 12.06 12.03
C THR A 217 20.54 11.74 11.95
N ILE A 218 21.29 12.63 11.31
CA ILE A 218 22.75 12.53 11.10
C ILE A 218 23.41 13.67 11.88
N MET A 219 24.44 13.33 12.65
CA MET A 219 25.32 14.28 13.30
C MET A 219 26.50 14.55 12.36
N VAL A 220 26.70 15.80 12.01
CA VAL A 220 27.91 16.29 11.35
C VAL A 220 28.85 16.76 12.44
N ASP A 221 30.02 16.15 12.57
CA ASP A 221 30.98 16.41 13.61
C ASP A 221 32.25 17.00 12.98
N ASP A 222 32.86 17.99 13.64
CA ASP A 222 34.14 18.58 13.23
C ASP A 222 35.34 17.89 13.87
N ASP A 223 35.11 17.01 14.85
CA ASP A 223 36.12 16.20 15.54
C ASP A 223 36.02 14.69 15.21
N TYR A 224 35.27 14.30 14.14
CA TYR A 224 35.20 12.92 13.72
C TYR A 224 36.50 12.50 13.06
N LEU A 225 37.51 12.18 13.86
CA LEU A 225 38.71 11.52 13.39
C LEU A 225 38.31 10.16 12.81
N SER A 226 38.14 10.11 11.50
CA SER A 226 38.24 8.85 10.78
C SER A 226 39.63 8.31 11.03
N VAL A 227 39.75 7.26 11.81
CA VAL A 227 41.04 6.61 12.09
C VAL A 227 41.53 5.97 10.81
N GLY A 228 42.01 6.79 9.90
CA GLY A 228 42.99 6.44 8.89
C GLY A 228 44.30 6.15 9.61
N ASN A 229 44.60 4.88 9.66
CA ASN A 229 45.78 4.25 10.22
C ASN A 229 47.07 5.00 9.88
N GLU A 230 47.54 5.94 10.75
CA GLU A 230 48.96 6.27 10.92
C GLU A 230 49.16 7.15 12.14
N ASN A 231 49.77 6.59 13.21
CA ASN A 231 50.37 7.26 14.40
C ASN A 231 49.48 7.66 15.59
N LEU A 232 48.39 6.98 15.89
CA LEU A 232 47.65 7.16 17.15
C LEU A 232 47.92 6.02 18.15
N VAL A 233 49.19 5.73 18.44
CA VAL A 233 49.55 4.73 19.46
C VAL A 233 49.45 5.27 20.91
N VAL A 234 49.23 6.58 21.10
CA VAL A 234 49.28 7.20 22.45
C VAL A 234 47.89 7.62 22.99
N ALA A 235 46.95 8.07 22.15
CA ALA A 235 45.63 8.50 22.64
C ALA A 235 44.74 7.33 23.11
N ASP A 236 44.98 6.15 22.58
CA ASP A 236 44.21 4.95 22.97
C ASP A 236 44.53 4.43 24.38
N GLN A 237 45.55 4.97 25.02
CA GLN A 237 45.92 4.66 26.40
C GLN A 237 45.20 5.52 27.46
N ILE A 238 44.45 6.58 27.06
CA ILE A 238 43.60 7.33 27.97
C ILE A 238 42.21 6.67 27.96
N ASP A 239 41.77 6.17 29.11
CA ASP A 239 40.40 5.66 29.27
C ASP A 239 39.69 6.37 30.43
N VAL A 240 38.38 6.57 30.30
CA VAL A 240 37.52 7.21 31.29
C VAL A 240 36.39 6.27 31.65
N TYR A 241 36.32 5.91 32.93
CA TYR A 241 35.30 4.97 33.39
C TYR A 241 34.81 5.30 34.82
N PRO A 242 33.57 4.99 35.19
CA PRO A 242 32.53 4.56 34.27
C PRO A 242 32.07 5.74 33.43
N ARG A 243 31.71 5.49 32.15
CA ARG A 243 31.15 6.54 31.27
C ARG A 243 29.74 6.97 31.68
N MET A 244 29.07 6.17 32.48
CA MET A 244 27.81 6.50 33.13
C MET A 244 28.00 6.46 34.65
N PHE A 245 27.84 7.60 35.30
CA PHE A 245 28.26 7.79 36.70
C PHE A 245 27.25 8.61 37.51
N THR A 246 27.43 8.63 38.85
CA THR A 246 26.65 9.46 39.77
C THR A 246 27.48 10.54 40.44
N HIS A 247 28.72 10.25 40.79
CA HIS A 247 29.60 11.17 41.55
C HIS A 247 30.93 11.41 40.86
N ASN A 248 31.64 10.34 40.49
CA ASN A 248 33.03 10.40 40.04
C ASN A 248 33.24 9.61 38.76
N VAL A 249 34.20 10.01 37.96
CA VAL A 249 34.81 9.24 36.89
C VAL A 249 36.29 9.04 37.16
N THR A 250 36.85 7.92 36.73
CA THR A 250 38.28 7.62 36.80
C THR A 250 38.89 7.80 35.42
N VAL A 251 39.99 8.50 35.35
CA VAL A 251 40.81 8.66 34.14
C VAL A 251 42.03 7.77 34.31
N ALA A 252 42.12 6.71 33.47
CA ALA A 252 43.35 5.93 33.34
C ALA A 252 44.19 6.57 32.21
N ALA A 253 45.41 6.88 32.47
CA ALA A 253 46.31 7.52 31.53
C ALA A 253 47.76 7.02 31.72
N PRO A 254 48.60 6.98 30.65
CA PRO A 254 49.97 6.49 30.70
C PRO A 254 50.93 7.50 31.35
N SER A 255 50.56 8.77 31.42
CA SER A 255 51.35 9.85 32.03
C SER A 255 50.51 10.75 32.90
N GLU A 256 51.13 11.73 33.60
CA GLU A 256 50.40 12.65 34.46
C GLU A 256 49.40 13.50 33.70
N ILE A 257 48.22 13.69 34.30
CA ILE A 257 47.15 14.52 33.72
C ILE A 257 47.47 15.99 33.99
N LYS A 258 47.69 16.74 32.94
CA LYS A 258 47.91 18.20 33.00
C LYS A 258 46.64 18.93 33.35
N GLN A 259 45.55 18.61 32.69
CA GLN A 259 44.24 19.21 33.00
C GLN A 259 43.10 18.33 32.50
N VAL A 260 41.95 18.52 33.10
CA VAL A 260 40.67 17.99 32.64
C VAL A 260 39.69 19.14 32.52
N GLU A 261 38.99 19.21 31.39
CA GLU A 261 37.95 20.18 31.14
C GLU A 261 36.62 19.47 31.03
N LEU A 262 35.60 19.95 31.72
CA LEU A 262 34.22 19.49 31.59
C LEU A 262 33.43 20.48 30.78
N LEU A 263 32.86 20.04 29.67
CA LEU A 263 32.01 20.84 28.81
C LEU A 263 30.59 20.28 28.81
N SER A 264 29.61 21.17 28.66
CA SER A 264 28.24 20.74 28.34
C SER A 264 28.18 20.15 26.92
N VAL A 265 27.09 19.50 26.61
CA VAL A 265 26.83 18.94 25.25
C VAL A 265 26.89 20.00 24.13
N ASN A 266 26.72 21.29 24.49
CA ASN A 266 26.81 22.41 23.56
C ASN A 266 28.22 23.03 23.51
N GLY A 267 29.25 22.33 24.01
CA GLY A 267 30.63 22.80 24.02
C GLY A 267 30.94 23.91 25.01
N ILE A 268 29.99 24.29 25.89
CA ILE A 268 30.22 25.35 26.87
C ILE A 268 31.04 24.81 28.04
N LEU A 269 32.20 25.38 28.27
CA LEU A 269 33.08 25.02 29.38
C LEU A 269 32.40 25.24 30.74
N GLN A 270 32.32 24.18 31.53
CA GLN A 270 31.69 24.15 32.85
C GLN A 270 32.75 24.19 33.99
N LYS A 271 33.87 23.49 33.80
CA LYS A 271 34.92 23.39 34.81
C LYS A 271 36.26 23.01 34.19
N VAL A 272 37.33 23.57 34.72
CA VAL A 272 38.73 23.17 34.47
C VAL A 272 39.35 22.69 35.77
N ILE A 273 39.94 21.50 35.77
CA ILE A 273 40.68 20.93 36.89
C ILE A 273 42.11 20.74 36.40
N ARG A 274 43.06 21.47 37.02
CA ARG A 274 44.50 21.41 36.68
C ARG A 274 45.21 20.41 37.58
N LYS A 275 46.07 19.60 37.01
CA LYS A 275 46.82 18.56 37.71
C LYS A 275 45.93 17.70 38.62
N PRO A 276 44.84 17.16 38.13
CA PRO A 276 43.97 16.29 38.93
C PRO A 276 44.66 14.96 39.18
N GLY A 277 44.24 14.26 40.22
CA GLY A 277 44.50 12.81 40.32
C GLY A 277 43.68 12.04 39.28
N SER A 278 43.80 10.72 39.32
CA SER A 278 43.05 9.85 38.40
C SER A 278 41.53 9.83 38.63
N VAL A 279 41.07 10.27 39.80
CA VAL A 279 39.62 10.32 40.12
C VAL A 279 39.13 11.74 40.05
N ILE A 280 38.16 11.99 39.17
CA ILE A 280 37.57 13.32 38.94
C ILE A 280 36.21 13.37 39.62
N ASP A 281 36.09 14.23 40.62
CA ASP A 281 34.81 14.48 41.30
C ASP A 281 33.93 15.44 40.49
N LEU A 282 32.80 14.96 40.10
CA LEU A 282 31.78 15.66 39.33
C LEU A 282 30.44 15.68 40.08
N SER A 283 30.44 15.44 41.39
CA SER A 283 29.23 15.37 42.23
C SER A 283 28.37 16.63 42.16
N SER A 284 29.01 17.81 42.02
CA SER A 284 28.36 19.12 42.00
C SER A 284 27.59 19.45 40.73
N PHE A 285 27.69 18.66 39.70
CA PHE A 285 27.00 18.88 38.42
C PHE A 285 25.63 18.21 38.38
N GLY A 286 24.71 18.71 37.60
CA GLY A 286 23.38 18.12 37.38
C GLY A 286 23.45 16.86 36.52
N SER A 287 22.36 16.06 36.51
CA SER A 287 22.21 14.95 35.58
C SER A 287 22.21 15.45 34.13
N GLY A 288 22.92 14.77 33.25
CA GLY A 288 23.04 15.20 31.85
C GLY A 288 24.23 14.57 31.13
N ILE A 289 24.39 14.98 29.88
CA ILE A 289 25.49 14.55 29.00
C ILE A 289 26.56 15.64 29.03
N TYR A 290 27.82 15.21 29.19
CA TYR A 290 28.97 16.09 29.22
C TYR A 290 30.07 15.52 28.32
N LEU A 291 30.98 16.40 27.87
CA LEU A 291 32.27 16.05 27.27
C LEU A 291 33.36 16.28 28.28
N LEU A 292 34.20 15.29 28.50
CA LEU A 292 35.37 15.35 29.37
C LEU A 292 36.63 15.37 28.53
N ASN A 293 37.27 16.50 28.41
CA ASN A 293 38.52 16.67 27.70
C ASN A 293 39.68 16.40 28.65
N VAL A 294 40.51 15.45 28.34
CA VAL A 294 41.68 15.08 29.13
C VAL A 294 42.95 15.46 28.37
N THR A 295 43.83 16.29 28.96
CA THR A 295 45.11 16.65 28.41
C THR A 295 46.21 16.18 29.35
N LEU A 296 47.20 15.46 28.83
CA LEU A 296 48.37 14.97 29.57
C LEU A 296 49.51 15.97 29.51
N GLU A 297 50.54 15.80 30.37
CA GLU A 297 51.72 16.69 30.41
C GLU A 297 52.54 16.62 29.10
N ASP A 298 52.53 15.53 28.39
CA ASP A 298 53.17 15.33 27.07
C ASP A 298 52.42 15.99 25.91
N GLY A 299 51.22 16.58 26.17
CA GLY A 299 50.37 17.21 25.16
C GLY A 299 49.33 16.27 24.57
N THR A 300 49.33 14.99 24.92
CA THR A 300 48.32 14.02 24.47
C THR A 300 46.95 14.48 24.95
N PHE A 301 45.96 14.43 24.05
CA PHE A 301 44.59 14.90 24.29
C PHE A 301 43.59 13.81 23.93
N LYS A 302 42.53 13.66 24.75
CA LYS A 302 41.35 12.84 24.43
C LYS A 302 40.09 13.48 24.98
N SER A 303 39.06 13.52 24.14
CA SER A 303 37.72 13.92 24.54
C SER A 303 36.84 12.67 24.72
N VAL A 304 36.09 12.58 25.81
CA VAL A 304 35.27 11.43 26.14
C VAL A 304 33.90 11.89 26.58
N LYS A 305 32.86 11.36 25.93
CA LYS A 305 31.45 11.57 26.33
C LYS A 305 31.16 10.80 27.61
N ILE A 306 30.64 11.50 28.62
CA ILE A 306 30.22 10.93 29.90
C ILE A 306 28.76 11.29 30.20
N ILE A 307 28.05 10.44 30.93
CA ILE A 307 26.65 10.63 31.28
C ILE A 307 26.51 10.61 32.80
N LYS A 308 26.02 11.69 33.38
CA LYS A 308 25.66 11.75 34.79
C LYS A 308 24.19 11.40 34.99
N LYS A 309 23.93 10.43 35.88
CA LYS A 309 22.59 10.02 36.32
C LYS A 309 22.05 10.91 37.42
#